data_428cb6160b7a51931fd74902833005e2
#
_entry.id   428cb6160b7a51931fd74902833005e2
#
_cell.length_a   1.000
_cell.length_b   1.000
_cell.length_c   1.000
_cell.angle_alpha   90.00
_cell.angle_beta   90.00
_cell.angle_gamma   90.00
#
_symmetry.space_group_name_H-M   'P 1'
#
loop_
_entity.id
_entity.type
_entity.pdbx_description
1 polymer ?
#
loop_
_entity_poly.entity_id
_entity_poly.type
_entity_poly.pdbx_seq_one_letter_code
_entity_poly.pdbx_strand_id
1 'polypeptide(L)'
;RLVDLESARHMQDEMSRPDPGTAATMTEVLVLYYSRHGATAEVARHVARGIESVAGVTARLRTVPSVSPITEATEAAVPESGPPYATHDDLTACDGLALGSPTRFGNMAAPLKHFLDGTSSLWLNGALDRKPAAVFSSTSSMHGGQESTLLTMMVPLLHHGMYLVGLPFTAPALNRTRTGGSPYGATHLAVQGASQPKLSDDERELAQLLGRRLAEL
;
A
#
# COMPACT_ATOMS: atom_id res chain seq x y z
N ARG A 1 -46.34 46.84 -2.49
CA ARG A 1 -45.64 46.21 -1.34
C ARG A 1 -44.16 46.14 -1.70
N LEU A 2 -43.38 47.07 -1.14
CA LEU A 2 -41.93 47.04 -1.24
C LEU A 2 -41.44 45.84 -0.45
N VAL A 3 -40.79 44.88 -1.09
CA VAL A 3 -40.10 43.79 -0.44
C VAL A 3 -38.80 44.39 0.09
N ASP A 4 -38.56 44.21 1.38
CA ASP A 4 -37.45 44.78 2.13
C ASP A 4 -36.11 44.22 1.57
N LEU A 5 -35.35 45.08 0.90
CA LEU A 5 -34.06 44.76 0.30
C LEU A 5 -32.98 44.38 1.34
N GLU A 6 -33.17 44.70 2.60
CA GLU A 6 -32.27 44.31 3.69
C GLU A 6 -32.44 42.82 4.08
N SER A 7 -33.70 42.31 4.07
CA SER A 7 -33.96 40.87 4.30
C SER A 7 -33.38 39.98 3.22
N ALA A 8 -33.36 40.44 1.95
CA ALA A 8 -32.79 39.72 0.85
C ALA A 8 -31.23 39.66 0.90
N ARG A 9 -30.60 40.73 1.39
CA ARG A 9 -29.14 40.78 1.59
C ARG A 9 -28.70 39.88 2.76
N HIS A 10 -29.48 39.83 3.83
CA HIS A 10 -29.19 38.97 4.99
C HIS A 10 -29.25 37.48 4.62
N MET A 11 -30.19 37.06 3.78
CA MET A 11 -30.31 35.68 3.29
C MET A 11 -29.18 35.32 2.30
N GLN A 12 -28.67 36.27 1.51
CA GLN A 12 -27.53 36.02 0.62
C GLN A 12 -26.19 35.90 1.39
N ASP A 13 -26.03 36.63 2.49
CA ASP A 13 -24.84 36.59 3.34
C ASP A 13 -24.78 35.29 4.18
N GLU A 14 -25.92 34.72 4.57
CA GLU A 14 -25.98 33.43 5.27
C GLU A 14 -25.69 32.24 4.32
N MET A 15 -26.08 32.32 3.04
CA MET A 15 -25.80 31.29 2.04
C MET A 15 -24.34 31.32 1.53
N SER A 16 -23.57 32.36 1.84
CA SER A 16 -22.17 32.52 1.41
C SER A 16 -21.14 32.19 2.49
N ARG A 17 -21.59 31.75 3.68
CA ARG A 17 -20.68 31.24 4.70
C ARG A 17 -20.31 29.82 4.36
N PRO A 18 -19.01 29.50 4.16
CA PRO A 18 -18.60 28.10 4.02
C PRO A 18 -18.97 27.37 5.32
N ASP A 19 -19.65 26.24 5.18
CA ASP A 19 -20.01 25.34 6.27
C ASP A 19 -18.76 24.97 7.09
N PRO A 20 -18.67 25.31 8.40
CA PRO A 20 -17.50 25.01 9.21
C PRO A 20 -17.38 23.53 9.59
N GLY A 21 -18.15 22.62 8.98
CA GLY A 21 -18.35 21.24 9.43
C GLY A 21 -17.82 20.11 8.54
N THR A 22 -17.26 20.36 7.35
CA THR A 22 -16.57 19.32 6.58
C THR A 22 -15.08 19.35 6.89
N ALA A 23 -14.69 18.73 7.99
CA ALA A 23 -13.33 18.21 8.08
C ALA A 23 -13.12 17.31 6.85
N ALA A 24 -12.25 17.73 5.93
CA ALA A 24 -11.91 16.93 4.77
C ALA A 24 -11.47 15.55 5.28
N THR A 25 -12.25 14.52 4.99
CA THR A 25 -11.87 13.15 5.32
C THR A 25 -10.61 12.85 4.54
N MET A 26 -9.49 12.67 5.26
CA MET A 26 -8.22 12.32 4.65
C MET A 26 -8.34 10.93 4.05
N THR A 27 -8.06 10.81 2.76
CA THR A 27 -7.96 9.50 2.09
C THR A 27 -6.80 8.72 2.68
N GLU A 28 -7.02 7.47 3.03
CA GLU A 28 -6.00 6.63 3.66
C GLU A 28 -5.67 5.40 2.83
N VAL A 29 -4.41 5.28 2.44
CA VAL A 29 -3.87 4.11 1.75
C VAL A 29 -3.12 3.22 2.73
N LEU A 30 -3.56 1.97 2.87
CA LEU A 30 -2.89 0.98 3.69
C LEU A 30 -1.66 0.42 2.95
N VAL A 31 -0.49 0.49 3.59
CA VAL A 31 0.75 -0.17 3.14
C VAL A 31 0.96 -1.40 4.03
N LEU A 32 0.45 -2.55 3.57
CA LEU A 32 0.53 -3.82 4.28
C LEU A 32 1.66 -4.68 3.73
N TYR A 33 2.59 -5.11 4.58
CA TYR A 33 3.72 -5.91 4.13
C TYR A 33 4.20 -6.91 5.20
N TYR A 34 4.97 -7.91 4.73
CA TYR A 34 5.84 -8.72 5.57
C TYR A 34 7.31 -8.49 5.18
N SER A 35 8.20 -8.40 6.16
CA SER A 35 9.64 -8.25 5.91
C SER A 35 10.44 -9.01 6.97
N ARG A 36 11.28 -9.97 6.54
CA ARG A 36 12.11 -10.76 7.45
C ARG A 36 13.43 -10.07 7.79
N HIS A 37 14.06 -9.42 6.82
CA HIS A 37 15.40 -8.85 6.93
C HIS A 37 15.45 -7.36 6.53
N GLY A 38 14.31 -6.67 6.59
CA GLY A 38 14.22 -5.24 6.36
C GLY A 38 14.07 -4.81 4.89
N ALA A 39 14.42 -5.64 3.90
CA ALA A 39 14.40 -5.26 2.49
C ALA A 39 13.01 -4.83 1.99
N THR A 40 11.97 -5.64 2.25
CA THR A 40 10.59 -5.27 1.88
C THR A 40 10.10 -4.06 2.67
N ALA A 41 10.50 -3.93 3.95
CA ALA A 41 10.17 -2.76 4.78
C ALA A 41 10.78 -1.47 4.20
N GLU A 42 11.97 -1.53 3.59
CA GLU A 42 12.57 -0.37 2.92
C GLU A 42 11.76 0.04 1.68
N VAL A 43 11.32 -0.92 0.86
CA VAL A 43 10.41 -0.63 -0.27
C VAL A 43 9.10 -0.02 0.25
N ALA A 44 8.51 -0.58 1.31
CA ALA A 44 7.27 -0.08 1.91
C ALA A 44 7.38 1.39 2.35
N ARG A 45 8.51 1.78 2.96
CA ARG A 45 8.76 3.18 3.34
C ARG A 45 8.80 4.12 2.13
N HIS A 46 9.37 3.68 1.01
CA HIS A 46 9.41 4.49 -0.21
C HIS A 46 8.05 4.56 -0.90
N VAL A 47 7.27 3.48 -0.92
CA VAL A 47 5.87 3.48 -1.37
C VAL A 47 5.05 4.47 -0.52
N ALA A 48 5.17 4.43 0.81
CA ALA A 48 4.49 5.36 1.71
C ALA A 48 4.85 6.83 1.42
N ARG A 49 6.12 7.15 1.20
CA ARG A 49 6.54 8.51 0.80
C ARG A 49 5.92 8.95 -0.53
N GLY A 50 5.74 8.01 -1.47
CA GLY A 50 5.05 8.28 -2.73
C GLY A 50 3.57 8.61 -2.49
N ILE A 51 2.87 7.84 -1.67
CA ILE A 51 1.48 8.09 -1.26
C ILE A 51 1.35 9.47 -0.61
N GLU A 52 2.17 9.76 0.38
CA GLU A 52 2.17 11.03 1.13
C GLU A 52 2.59 12.25 0.28
N SER A 53 3.11 12.05 -0.93
CA SER A 53 3.40 13.13 -1.86
C SER A 53 2.13 13.71 -2.52
N VAL A 54 0.99 13.04 -2.38
CA VAL A 54 -0.33 13.50 -2.87
C VAL A 54 -1.06 14.23 -1.76
N ALA A 55 -1.48 15.47 -2.02
CA ALA A 55 -2.17 16.28 -1.03
C ALA A 55 -3.50 15.64 -0.61
N GLY A 56 -3.78 15.58 0.69
CA GLY A 56 -5.01 15.00 1.23
C GLY A 56 -5.00 13.47 1.38
N VAL A 57 -3.86 12.80 1.10
CA VAL A 57 -3.71 11.36 1.25
C VAL A 57 -2.66 11.04 2.31
N THR A 58 -2.93 10.04 3.14
CA THR A 58 -2.00 9.52 4.16
C THR A 58 -1.67 8.06 3.92
N ALA A 59 -0.47 7.64 4.33
CA ALA A 59 -0.05 6.24 4.29
C ALA A 59 -0.11 5.62 5.68
N ARG A 60 -0.88 4.53 5.83
CA ARG A 60 -0.90 3.73 7.06
C ARG A 60 -0.05 2.47 6.87
N LEU A 61 1.10 2.38 7.55
CA LEU A 61 1.96 1.20 7.49
C LEU A 61 1.50 0.16 8.52
N ARG A 62 1.39 -1.10 8.06
CA ARG A 62 1.12 -2.28 8.88
C ARG A 62 1.98 -3.45 8.45
N THR A 63 2.29 -4.32 9.39
CA THR A 63 2.99 -5.58 9.12
C THR A 63 2.15 -6.77 9.61
N VAL A 64 2.60 -7.99 9.33
CA VAL A 64 2.01 -9.23 9.84
C VAL A 64 3.04 -9.99 10.67
N PRO A 65 2.63 -10.74 11.72
CA PRO A 65 3.53 -11.57 12.50
C PRO A 65 4.14 -12.70 11.67
N SER A 66 5.28 -13.21 12.08
CA SER A 66 5.85 -14.43 11.52
C SER A 66 4.95 -15.62 11.79
N VAL A 67 4.90 -16.58 10.85
CA VAL A 67 4.20 -17.85 11.07
C VAL A 67 5.17 -18.83 11.71
N SER A 68 4.75 -19.44 12.81
CA SER A 68 5.48 -20.51 13.50
C SER A 68 5.39 -21.83 12.74
N PRO A 69 6.45 -22.69 12.77
CA PRO A 69 6.35 -24.06 12.29
C PRO A 69 5.51 -24.98 13.22
N ILE A 70 5.17 -24.50 14.41
CA ILE A 70 4.24 -25.15 15.34
C ILE A 70 2.95 -24.34 15.42
N THR A 71 1.83 -24.98 15.78
CA THR A 71 0.49 -24.35 15.79
C THR A 71 0.23 -23.43 16.99
N GLU A 72 1.26 -23.03 17.72
CA GLU A 72 1.16 -22.11 18.84
C GLU A 72 1.62 -20.70 18.44
N ALA A 73 0.98 -19.67 18.99
CA ALA A 73 1.42 -18.30 18.84
C ALA A 73 2.77 -18.09 19.53
N THR A 74 3.81 -17.75 18.76
CA THR A 74 5.17 -17.54 19.26
C THR A 74 5.60 -16.08 19.26
N GLU A 75 4.80 -15.20 18.67
CA GLU A 75 5.05 -13.76 18.58
C GLU A 75 4.21 -13.03 19.63
N ALA A 76 4.75 -11.95 20.16
CA ALA A 76 4.00 -11.04 21.03
C ALA A 76 2.81 -10.43 20.28
N ALA A 77 1.75 -10.04 21.01
CA ALA A 77 0.58 -9.40 20.44
C ALA A 77 0.88 -8.03 19.79
N VAL A 78 2.01 -7.42 20.15
CA VAL A 78 2.51 -6.15 19.59
C VAL A 78 3.96 -6.37 19.17
N PRO A 79 4.38 -5.91 17.96
CA PRO A 79 5.75 -6.07 17.52
C PRO A 79 6.71 -5.25 18.43
N GLU A 80 7.88 -5.80 18.72
CA GLU A 80 8.91 -5.10 19.51
C GLU A 80 9.42 -3.83 18.84
N SER A 81 9.38 -3.80 17.51
CA SER A 81 9.79 -2.65 16.69
C SER A 81 9.05 -2.63 15.35
N GLY A 82 8.98 -1.45 14.74
CA GLY A 82 8.29 -1.24 13.47
C GLY A 82 6.81 -0.89 13.65
N PRO A 83 6.01 -0.94 12.55
CA PRO A 83 4.60 -0.63 12.60
C PRO A 83 3.80 -1.72 13.32
N PRO A 84 2.63 -1.38 13.89
CA PRO A 84 1.72 -2.34 14.48
C PRO A 84 1.31 -3.45 13.51
N TYR A 85 0.89 -4.60 14.05
CA TYR A 85 0.30 -5.65 13.24
C TYR A 85 -1.03 -5.19 12.63
N ALA A 86 -1.27 -5.65 11.40
CA ALA A 86 -2.51 -5.39 10.69
C ALA A 86 -3.67 -6.17 11.31
N THR A 87 -4.84 -5.56 11.29
CA THR A 87 -6.12 -6.18 11.59
C THR A 87 -7.00 -6.20 10.33
N HIS A 88 -8.09 -6.96 10.35
CA HIS A 88 -9.09 -6.92 9.28
C HIS A 88 -9.79 -5.55 9.21
N ASP A 89 -9.88 -4.84 10.34
CA ASP A 89 -10.45 -3.47 10.36
C ASP A 89 -9.58 -2.48 9.58
N ASP A 90 -8.24 -2.64 9.60
CA ASP A 90 -7.35 -1.82 8.77
C ASP A 90 -7.64 -1.99 7.27
N LEU A 91 -7.95 -3.22 6.79
CA LEU A 91 -8.37 -3.48 5.42
C LEU A 91 -9.73 -2.87 5.10
N THR A 92 -10.68 -3.01 6.02
CA THR A 92 -12.04 -2.46 5.82
C THR A 92 -12.02 -0.94 5.75
N ALA A 93 -11.23 -0.30 6.61
CA ALA A 93 -11.18 1.15 6.75
C ALA A 93 -10.35 1.86 5.68
N CYS A 94 -9.41 1.17 4.99
CA CYS A 94 -8.56 1.83 4.00
C CYS A 94 -9.33 2.16 2.71
N ASP A 95 -8.91 3.23 2.04
CA ASP A 95 -9.42 3.63 0.72
C ASP A 95 -8.65 2.98 -0.43
N GLY A 96 -7.42 2.53 -0.19
CA GLY A 96 -6.56 1.81 -1.13
C GLY A 96 -5.54 0.95 -0.40
N LEU A 97 -4.94 -0.01 -1.12
CA LEU A 97 -4.02 -1.00 -0.54
C LEU A 97 -2.72 -1.10 -1.34
N ALA A 98 -1.58 -0.90 -0.67
CA ALA A 98 -0.28 -1.33 -1.18
C ALA A 98 0.17 -2.59 -0.43
N LEU A 99 0.27 -3.73 -1.14
CA LEU A 99 0.57 -5.03 -0.57
C LEU A 99 2.01 -5.44 -0.88
N GLY A 100 2.81 -5.79 0.14
CA GLY A 100 4.23 -6.10 -0.01
C GLY A 100 4.69 -7.38 0.66
N SER A 101 5.53 -8.13 -0.03
CA SER A 101 6.13 -9.37 0.48
C SER A 101 7.54 -9.58 -0.08
N PRO A 102 8.47 -10.16 0.69
CA PRO A 102 9.65 -10.76 0.08
C PRO A 102 9.23 -11.98 -0.76
N THR A 103 9.99 -12.29 -1.80
CA THR A 103 9.76 -13.52 -2.58
C THR A 103 10.02 -14.78 -1.74
N ARG A 104 9.19 -15.78 -1.93
CA ARG A 104 9.37 -17.16 -1.48
C ARG A 104 8.97 -18.08 -2.63
N PHE A 105 9.99 -18.61 -3.36
CA PHE A 105 9.78 -19.47 -4.53
C PHE A 105 8.84 -18.85 -5.57
N GLY A 106 9.02 -17.53 -5.85
CA GLY A 106 8.19 -16.79 -6.81
C GLY A 106 6.80 -16.43 -6.31
N ASN A 107 6.52 -16.56 -5.01
CA ASN A 107 5.26 -16.22 -4.38
C ASN A 107 5.47 -15.38 -3.11
N MET A 108 4.39 -14.88 -2.51
CA MET A 108 4.44 -14.16 -1.24
C MET A 108 4.88 -15.09 -0.09
N ALA A 109 5.42 -14.50 0.98
CA ALA A 109 5.76 -15.22 2.20
C ALA A 109 4.51 -15.72 2.94
N ALA A 110 4.62 -16.88 3.57
CA ALA A 110 3.52 -17.52 4.31
C ALA A 110 2.82 -16.60 5.34
N PRO A 111 3.51 -15.73 6.11
CA PRO A 111 2.83 -14.83 7.04
C PRO A 111 1.82 -13.91 6.36
N LEU A 112 2.16 -13.34 5.20
CA LEU A 112 1.24 -12.47 4.47
C LEU A 112 0.08 -13.27 3.87
N LYS A 113 0.37 -14.46 3.31
CA LYS A 113 -0.68 -15.35 2.79
C LYS A 113 -1.64 -15.80 3.89
N HIS A 114 -1.12 -16.16 5.07
CA HIS A 114 -1.92 -16.53 6.23
C HIS A 114 -2.89 -15.42 6.65
N PHE A 115 -2.41 -14.16 6.69
CA PHE A 115 -3.28 -13.00 6.96
C PHE A 115 -4.39 -12.88 5.91
N LEU A 116 -4.05 -12.98 4.61
CA LEU A 116 -5.04 -12.90 3.53
C LEU A 116 -6.04 -14.08 3.55
N ASP A 117 -5.61 -15.29 3.93
CA ASP A 117 -6.50 -16.45 4.05
C ASP A 117 -7.58 -16.25 5.12
N GLY A 118 -7.32 -15.40 6.12
CA GLY A 118 -8.29 -15.01 7.13
C GLY A 118 -9.38 -14.02 6.66
N THR A 119 -9.29 -13.47 5.43
CA THR A 119 -10.17 -12.38 4.96
C THR A 119 -11.46 -12.86 4.29
N SER A 120 -11.85 -14.12 4.42
CA SER A 120 -13.04 -14.68 3.74
C SER A 120 -14.33 -13.91 4.01
N SER A 121 -14.54 -13.42 5.24
CA SER A 121 -15.71 -12.61 5.58
C SER A 121 -15.71 -11.24 4.87
N LEU A 122 -14.54 -10.62 4.72
CA LEU A 122 -14.40 -9.34 4.01
C LEU A 122 -14.67 -9.52 2.51
N TRP A 123 -14.20 -10.64 1.94
CA TRP A 123 -14.47 -10.99 0.56
C TRP A 123 -15.97 -11.20 0.29
N LEU A 124 -16.67 -11.99 1.12
CA LEU A 124 -18.11 -12.23 1.00
C LEU A 124 -18.93 -10.92 1.08
N ASN A 125 -18.49 -9.96 1.89
CA ASN A 125 -19.16 -8.68 2.08
C ASN A 125 -18.71 -7.60 1.06
N GLY A 126 -17.77 -7.89 0.16
CA GLY A 126 -17.26 -6.93 -0.81
C GLY A 126 -16.51 -5.75 -0.18
N ALA A 127 -15.89 -5.93 0.99
CA ALA A 127 -15.28 -4.84 1.75
C ALA A 127 -14.14 -4.11 1.01
N LEU A 128 -13.50 -4.78 0.04
CA LEU A 128 -12.41 -4.23 -0.78
C LEU A 128 -12.83 -4.00 -2.24
N ASP A 129 -14.09 -4.26 -2.60
CA ASP A 129 -14.56 -4.10 -3.97
C ASP A 129 -14.32 -2.67 -4.47
N ARG A 130 -13.75 -2.56 -5.69
CA ARG A 130 -13.42 -1.32 -6.39
C ARG A 130 -12.38 -0.42 -5.72
N LYS A 131 -11.77 -0.80 -4.59
CA LYS A 131 -10.65 -0.05 -4.04
C LYS A 131 -9.40 -0.28 -4.89
N PRO A 132 -8.57 0.76 -5.13
CA PRO A 132 -7.32 0.61 -5.85
C PRO A 132 -6.28 -0.17 -5.04
N ALA A 133 -5.47 -0.99 -5.73
CA ALA A 133 -4.42 -1.77 -5.10
C ALA A 133 -3.15 -1.83 -5.95
N ALA A 134 -2.00 -1.81 -5.28
CA ALA A 134 -0.68 -1.99 -5.87
C ALA A 134 0.10 -3.07 -5.11
N VAL A 135 1.08 -3.68 -5.77
CA VAL A 135 1.94 -4.71 -5.17
C VAL A 135 3.42 -4.33 -5.26
N PHE A 136 4.22 -4.75 -4.26
CA PHE A 136 5.66 -4.54 -4.26
C PHE A 136 6.39 -5.71 -3.60
N SER A 137 7.67 -5.92 -3.96
CA SER A 137 8.43 -7.08 -3.51
C SER A 137 9.91 -6.78 -3.27
N SER A 138 10.61 -7.73 -2.68
CA SER A 138 12.07 -7.77 -2.64
C SER A 138 12.56 -9.20 -2.88
N THR A 139 13.71 -9.33 -3.55
CA THR A 139 14.34 -10.61 -3.87
C THR A 139 15.84 -10.54 -3.58
N SER A 140 16.49 -11.69 -3.42
CA SER A 140 17.96 -11.77 -3.29
C SER A 140 18.67 -12.04 -4.60
N SER A 141 17.95 -12.21 -5.71
CA SER A 141 18.51 -12.40 -7.06
C SER A 141 17.63 -11.73 -8.12
N MET A 142 18.27 -11.28 -9.21
CA MET A 142 17.60 -10.48 -10.25
C MET A 142 16.46 -11.26 -10.93
N HIS A 143 16.67 -12.55 -11.23
CA HIS A 143 15.68 -13.41 -11.88
C HIS A 143 15.04 -14.43 -10.93
N GLY A 144 15.11 -14.18 -9.62
CA GLY A 144 14.62 -15.08 -8.58
C GLY A 144 13.18 -14.85 -8.14
N GLY A 145 12.32 -14.35 -9.04
CA GLY A 145 10.89 -14.19 -8.78
C GLY A 145 10.42 -12.78 -8.48
N GLN A 146 11.09 -11.75 -8.98
CA GLN A 146 10.61 -10.36 -8.82
C GLN A 146 9.20 -10.22 -9.41
N GLU A 147 9.03 -10.54 -10.69
CA GLU A 147 7.76 -10.39 -11.41
C GLU A 147 6.73 -11.43 -10.98
N SER A 148 7.13 -12.70 -10.84
CA SER A 148 6.19 -13.77 -10.48
C SER A 148 5.58 -13.56 -9.10
N THR A 149 6.35 -13.05 -8.14
CA THR A 149 5.82 -12.71 -6.80
C THR A 149 4.76 -11.61 -6.89
N LEU A 150 5.01 -10.55 -7.68
CA LEU A 150 4.01 -9.50 -7.90
C LEU A 150 2.75 -10.04 -8.55
N LEU A 151 2.88 -10.81 -9.64
CA LEU A 151 1.75 -11.36 -10.38
C LEU A 151 0.91 -12.31 -9.52
N THR A 152 1.55 -13.16 -8.71
CA THR A 152 0.82 -14.06 -7.81
C THR A 152 0.14 -13.32 -6.66
N MET A 153 0.71 -12.20 -6.19
CA MET A 153 0.06 -11.33 -5.19
C MET A 153 -1.16 -10.58 -5.73
N MET A 154 -1.20 -10.29 -7.03
CA MET A 154 -2.35 -9.65 -7.68
C MET A 154 -3.60 -10.55 -7.69
N VAL A 155 -3.42 -11.88 -7.77
CA VAL A 155 -4.55 -12.81 -7.87
C VAL A 155 -5.54 -12.70 -6.71
N PRO A 156 -5.15 -12.77 -5.42
CA PRO A 156 -6.08 -12.58 -4.33
C PRO A 156 -6.72 -11.19 -4.29
N LEU A 157 -6.02 -10.14 -4.73
CA LEU A 157 -6.59 -8.79 -4.81
C LEU A 157 -7.69 -8.69 -5.86
N LEU A 158 -7.51 -9.36 -7.02
CA LEU A 158 -8.56 -9.49 -8.05
C LEU A 158 -9.78 -10.26 -7.51
N HIS A 159 -9.56 -11.32 -6.71
CA HIS A 159 -10.66 -12.03 -6.05
C HIS A 159 -11.46 -11.14 -5.09
N HIS A 160 -10.80 -10.17 -4.46
CA HIS A 160 -11.45 -9.15 -3.63
C HIS A 160 -12.13 -8.03 -4.44
N GLY A 161 -12.06 -8.04 -5.79
CA GLY A 161 -12.67 -7.04 -6.64
C GLY A 161 -11.88 -5.72 -6.76
N MET A 162 -10.61 -5.70 -6.35
CA MET A 162 -9.79 -4.50 -6.36
C MET A 162 -9.29 -4.11 -7.76
N TYR A 163 -9.05 -2.82 -7.99
CA TYR A 163 -8.42 -2.30 -9.21
C TYR A 163 -6.89 -2.27 -9.07
N LEU A 164 -6.19 -2.99 -9.95
CA LEU A 164 -4.74 -3.10 -9.88
C LEU A 164 -4.03 -1.93 -10.56
N VAL A 165 -3.02 -1.39 -9.87
CA VAL A 165 -2.18 -0.27 -10.31
C VAL A 165 -0.74 -0.73 -10.46
N GLY A 166 -0.17 -0.51 -11.65
CA GLY A 166 1.23 -0.79 -11.96
C GLY A 166 2.04 0.46 -12.31
N LEU A 167 3.23 0.25 -12.87
CA LEU A 167 4.16 1.29 -13.31
C LEU A 167 4.16 1.38 -14.85
N PRO A 168 4.00 2.58 -15.44
CA PRO A 168 4.00 2.73 -16.90
C PRO A 168 5.42 2.75 -17.45
N PHE A 169 5.64 2.20 -18.64
CA PHE A 169 6.93 2.26 -19.34
C PHE A 169 7.39 3.68 -19.70
N THR A 170 6.50 4.67 -19.58
CA THR A 170 6.86 6.08 -19.70
C THR A 170 7.68 6.61 -18.52
N ALA A 171 7.77 5.86 -17.40
CA ALA A 171 8.64 6.18 -16.28
C ALA A 171 10.12 5.93 -16.67
N PRO A 172 11.00 6.96 -16.74
CA PRO A 172 12.37 6.77 -17.22
C PRO A 172 13.19 5.79 -16.37
N ALA A 173 12.95 5.74 -15.06
CA ALA A 173 13.63 4.81 -14.14
C ALA A 173 13.37 3.34 -14.50
N LEU A 174 12.19 3.00 -15.04
CA LEU A 174 11.87 1.64 -15.46
C LEU A 174 12.74 1.15 -16.64
N ASN A 175 13.17 2.06 -17.50
CA ASN A 175 14.06 1.76 -18.62
C ASN A 175 15.55 1.79 -18.23
N ARG A 176 15.91 2.50 -17.13
CA ARG A 176 17.31 2.63 -16.68
C ARG A 176 17.72 1.57 -15.67
N THR A 177 16.78 1.11 -14.84
CA THR A 177 17.10 0.21 -13.73
C THR A 177 17.92 -1.00 -14.16
N ARG A 178 18.87 -1.39 -13.31
CA ARG A 178 19.71 -2.60 -13.46
C ARG A 178 19.52 -3.56 -12.30
N THR A 179 18.55 -3.28 -11.42
CA THR A 179 18.27 -4.06 -10.21
C THR A 179 16.78 -4.38 -10.11
N GLY A 180 16.04 -3.72 -9.23
CA GLY A 180 14.60 -3.90 -9.09
C GLY A 180 13.78 -2.96 -9.97
N GLY A 181 12.48 -3.24 -10.05
CA GLY A 181 11.49 -2.47 -10.81
C GLY A 181 10.93 -3.23 -12.01
N SER A 182 9.62 -3.23 -12.11
CA SER A 182 8.89 -3.85 -13.23
C SER A 182 7.59 -3.09 -13.49
N PRO A 183 6.94 -3.26 -14.66
CA PRO A 183 5.62 -2.65 -14.90
C PRO A 183 4.53 -3.18 -13.96
N TYR A 184 4.73 -4.32 -13.34
CA TYR A 184 3.77 -4.93 -12.41
C TYR A 184 3.83 -4.34 -11.00
N GLY A 185 4.93 -3.67 -10.62
CA GLY A 185 5.10 -3.04 -9.32
C GLY A 185 6.56 -2.77 -8.97
N ALA A 186 6.77 -2.09 -7.85
CA ALA A 186 8.10 -1.80 -7.34
C ALA A 186 8.77 -3.05 -6.75
N THR A 187 10.04 -3.28 -7.08
CA THR A 187 10.83 -4.37 -6.49
C THR A 187 12.21 -3.88 -6.07
N HIS A 188 12.85 -4.61 -5.16
CA HIS A 188 14.20 -4.36 -4.69
C HIS A 188 15.06 -5.63 -4.78
N LEU A 189 16.25 -5.49 -5.38
CA LEU A 189 17.28 -6.53 -5.36
C LEU A 189 18.12 -6.39 -4.08
N ALA A 190 17.76 -7.16 -3.04
CA ALA A 190 18.45 -7.17 -1.75
C ALA A 190 19.76 -7.96 -1.83
N VAL A 191 20.90 -7.28 -1.73
CA VAL A 191 22.21 -7.94 -1.70
C VAL A 191 22.40 -8.70 -0.39
N GLN A 192 22.74 -9.98 -0.47
CA GLN A 192 23.04 -10.80 0.71
C GLN A 192 24.25 -10.24 1.46
N GLY A 193 24.15 -10.18 2.79
CA GLY A 193 25.24 -9.72 3.66
C GLY A 193 25.37 -8.21 3.80
N ALA A 194 24.52 -7.42 3.16
CA ALA A 194 24.47 -5.98 3.42
C ALA A 194 23.96 -5.72 4.86
N SER A 195 24.66 -4.88 5.61
CA SER A 195 24.31 -4.50 6.99
C SER A 195 22.98 -3.75 7.07
N GLN A 196 22.58 -3.08 5.99
CA GLN A 196 21.28 -2.45 5.84
C GLN A 196 20.81 -2.56 4.37
N PRO A 197 19.52 -2.88 4.13
CA PRO A 197 18.96 -2.86 2.77
C PRO A 197 18.91 -1.42 2.27
N LYS A 198 19.60 -1.16 1.15
CA LYS A 198 19.62 0.16 0.52
C LYS A 198 19.11 0.03 -0.91
N LEU A 199 18.00 0.69 -1.21
CA LEU A 199 17.47 0.77 -2.57
C LEU A 199 18.40 1.61 -3.46
N SER A 200 18.53 1.22 -4.73
CA SER A 200 19.12 2.07 -5.76
C SER A 200 18.26 3.33 -5.99
N ASP A 201 18.80 4.32 -6.69
CA ASP A 201 18.06 5.55 -7.00
C ASP A 201 16.82 5.25 -7.86
N ASP A 202 16.96 4.37 -8.86
CA ASP A 202 15.86 3.94 -9.72
C ASP A 202 14.79 3.15 -8.93
N GLU A 203 15.18 2.25 -8.04
CA GLU A 203 14.24 1.51 -7.19
C GLU A 203 13.45 2.45 -6.26
N ARG A 204 14.11 3.48 -5.69
CA ARG A 204 13.43 4.49 -4.86
C ARG A 204 12.45 5.31 -5.68
N GLU A 205 12.86 5.77 -6.87
CA GLU A 205 12.00 6.54 -7.79
C GLU A 205 10.76 5.72 -8.16
N LEU A 206 10.93 4.44 -8.52
CA LEU A 206 9.84 3.55 -8.90
C LEU A 206 8.90 3.22 -7.72
N ALA A 207 9.43 3.00 -6.51
CA ALA A 207 8.62 2.77 -5.33
C ALA A 207 7.77 3.99 -4.95
N GLN A 208 8.35 5.19 -5.03
CA GLN A 208 7.62 6.44 -4.79
C GLN A 208 6.58 6.71 -5.89
N LEU A 209 6.91 6.44 -7.15
CA LEU A 209 5.97 6.57 -8.27
C LEU A 209 4.78 5.63 -8.11
N LEU A 210 5.01 4.37 -7.69
CA LEU A 210 3.94 3.40 -7.43
C LEU A 210 2.97 3.92 -6.36
N GLY A 211 3.52 4.40 -5.24
CA GLY A 211 2.72 4.96 -4.16
C GLY A 211 1.92 6.19 -4.57
N ARG A 212 2.53 7.11 -5.32
CA ARG A 212 1.85 8.30 -5.85
C ARG A 212 0.71 7.92 -6.76
N ARG A 213 0.93 7.04 -7.74
CA ARG A 213 -0.10 6.57 -8.67
C ARG A 213 -1.28 5.89 -7.98
N LEU A 214 -1.00 5.14 -6.91
CA LEU A 214 -2.05 4.52 -6.10
C LEU A 214 -2.88 5.58 -5.36
N ALA A 215 -2.25 6.64 -4.88
CA ALA A 215 -2.91 7.71 -4.14
C ALA A 215 -3.69 8.71 -5.02
N GLU A 216 -3.40 8.76 -6.32
CA GLU A 216 -4.08 9.61 -7.31
C GLU A 216 -5.42 9.02 -7.80
N LEU A 217 -5.77 7.78 -7.41
CA LEU A 217 -7.01 7.09 -7.78
C LEU A 217 -8.05 7.10 -6.66
#